data_e8895eff76e478589212924e20e75090
#
_entry.id   e8895eff76e478589212924e20e75090
#
_cell.length_a   1.000
_cell.length_b   1.000
_cell.length_c   1.000
_cell.angle_alpha   90.00
_cell.angle_beta   90.00
_cell.angle_gamma   90.00
#
_symmetry.space_group_name_H-M   'P 1'
#
loop_
_entity.id
_entity.type
_entity.pdbx_description
1 polymer ?
#
loop_
_entity_poly.entity_id
_entity_poly.type
_entity_poly.pdbx_seq_one_letter_code
_entity_poly.pdbx_strand_id
1 'polypeptide(L)'
;MSKNPKNLDLSEVLDINKIEAVNEPIEKAHGLPNECYTSEKYLVIEKERVFQDKWTTIGIGSSVPNPGDALPYNLLGIPLIILRDKESKIRVFHNVCSHRGYKLLDKPCSLKNLLRCPYHSWSYDLEGKLVATPHIGGLNIHETDKFEKSKSNLKEVRSKIWMDIIFININNNEIEF
;
A
#
# COMPACT_ATOMS: atom_id res chain seq x y z
N MET A 1 25.88 12.15 -1.23
CA MET A 1 25.12 11.22 -0.38
C MET A 1 23.79 11.88 -0.06
N SER A 2 22.65 11.42 -0.60
CA SER A 2 21.34 11.97 -0.22
C SER A 2 21.08 11.59 1.24
N LYS A 3 20.78 12.57 2.09
CA LYS A 3 20.33 12.32 3.46
C LYS A 3 19.10 11.38 3.40
N ASN A 4 19.03 10.40 4.30
CA ASN A 4 17.82 9.58 4.45
C ASN A 4 16.62 10.52 4.69
N PRO A 5 15.54 10.44 3.90
CA PRO A 5 14.38 11.33 4.02
C PRO A 5 13.79 11.40 5.43
N LYS A 6 13.88 10.30 6.20
CA LYS A 6 13.46 10.27 7.61
C LYS A 6 14.22 11.27 8.51
N ASN A 7 15.39 11.70 8.08
CA ASN A 7 16.26 12.62 8.82
C ASN A 7 16.29 14.03 8.19
N LEU A 8 15.44 14.35 7.23
CA LEU A 8 15.29 15.72 6.73
C LEU A 8 14.61 16.57 7.80
N ASP A 9 15.25 17.67 8.17
CA ASP A 9 14.64 18.67 9.03
C ASP A 9 13.63 19.49 8.20
N LEU A 10 12.42 19.67 8.71
CA LEU A 10 11.40 20.50 8.07
C LEU A 10 11.88 21.93 7.87
N SER A 11 12.70 22.47 8.80
CA SER A 11 13.28 23.81 8.68
C SER A 11 14.22 23.98 7.48
N GLU A 12 14.77 22.89 6.92
CA GLU A 12 15.57 22.94 5.68
C GLU A 12 14.70 23.13 4.42
N VAL A 13 13.38 22.96 4.54
CA VAL A 13 12.43 22.95 3.41
C VAL A 13 11.35 24.00 3.55
N LEU A 14 10.93 24.30 4.77
CA LEU A 14 9.85 25.23 5.10
C LEU A 14 10.32 26.30 6.09
N ASP A 15 9.78 27.49 5.92
CA ASP A 15 9.87 28.56 6.93
C ASP A 15 8.91 28.24 8.09
N ILE A 16 9.45 27.93 9.26
CA ILE A 16 8.68 27.56 10.45
C ILE A 16 7.73 28.68 10.88
N ASN A 17 8.11 29.94 10.75
CA ASN A 17 7.23 31.05 11.11
C ASN A 17 5.96 31.10 10.23
N LYS A 18 6.09 30.71 8.95
CA LYS A 18 4.93 30.60 8.05
C LYS A 18 4.02 29.42 8.44
N ILE A 19 4.57 28.34 8.98
CA ILE A 19 3.79 27.22 9.49
C ILE A 19 3.06 27.59 10.77
N GLU A 20 3.70 28.33 11.68
CA GLU A 20 3.05 28.83 12.90
C GLU A 20 1.86 29.73 12.57
N ALA A 21 1.97 30.56 11.56
CA ALA A 21 0.88 31.42 11.08
C ALA A 21 -0.37 30.65 10.57
N VAL A 22 -0.22 29.38 10.21
CA VAL A 22 -1.37 28.50 9.84
C VAL A 22 -2.21 28.16 11.08
N ASN A 23 -1.58 28.07 12.24
CA ASN A 23 -2.22 27.66 13.50
C ASN A 23 -2.82 28.83 14.29
N GLU A 24 -2.73 30.05 13.75
CA GLU A 24 -3.36 31.23 14.36
C GLU A 24 -4.91 31.10 14.35
N PRO A 25 -5.62 31.86 15.18
CA PRO A 25 -7.10 31.95 15.10
C PRO A 25 -7.55 32.28 13.68
N ILE A 26 -8.72 31.73 13.28
CA ILE A 26 -9.22 31.77 11.90
C ILE A 26 -9.23 33.17 11.27
N GLU A 27 -9.41 34.22 12.08
CA GLU A 27 -9.41 35.61 11.65
C GLU A 27 -8.00 36.12 11.23
N LYS A 28 -6.95 35.39 11.64
CA LYS A 28 -5.53 35.76 11.38
C LYS A 28 -4.75 34.67 10.67
N ALA A 29 -5.31 33.46 10.62
CA ALA A 29 -4.64 32.31 10.04
C ALA A 29 -4.32 32.55 8.56
N HIS A 30 -3.14 32.07 8.14
CA HIS A 30 -2.71 32.05 6.76
C HIS A 30 -2.84 30.66 6.15
N GLY A 31 -2.89 30.57 4.81
CA GLY A 31 -2.78 29.29 4.11
C GLY A 31 -1.39 28.68 4.26
N LEU A 32 -1.26 27.39 3.93
CA LEU A 32 0.04 26.72 3.91
C LEU A 32 1.02 27.44 2.97
N PRO A 33 2.32 27.49 3.30
CA PRO A 33 3.35 28.02 2.42
C PRO A 33 3.34 27.35 1.05
N ASN A 34 3.69 28.09 -0.01
CA ASN A 34 3.74 27.56 -1.38
C ASN A 34 4.63 26.32 -1.50
N GLU A 35 5.69 26.23 -0.72
CA GLU A 35 6.63 25.11 -0.69
C GLU A 35 5.94 23.79 -0.32
N CYS A 36 4.85 23.82 0.45
CA CYS A 36 4.05 22.65 0.77
C CYS A 36 3.36 22.04 -0.48
N TYR A 37 3.16 22.83 -1.54
CA TYR A 37 2.49 22.40 -2.77
C TYR A 37 3.46 22.19 -3.93
N THR A 38 4.65 22.79 -3.88
CA THR A 38 5.55 22.84 -5.04
C THR A 38 6.92 22.22 -4.82
N SER A 39 7.29 21.92 -3.56
CA SER A 39 8.62 21.40 -3.24
C SER A 39 8.65 19.86 -3.32
N GLU A 40 9.49 19.32 -4.22
CA GLU A 40 9.74 17.87 -4.28
C GLU A 40 10.36 17.34 -2.96
N LYS A 41 11.18 18.15 -2.28
CA LYS A 41 11.75 17.77 -0.98
C LYS A 41 10.65 17.64 0.09
N TYR A 42 9.69 18.55 0.08
CA TYR A 42 8.55 18.48 0.98
C TYR A 42 7.70 17.23 0.68
N LEU A 43 7.41 16.95 -0.59
CA LEU A 43 6.67 15.74 -0.99
C LEU A 43 7.34 14.46 -0.49
N VAL A 44 8.69 14.39 -0.48
CA VAL A 44 9.40 13.22 0.07
C VAL A 44 9.15 13.07 1.56
N ILE A 45 9.18 14.16 2.32
CA ILE A 45 8.89 14.17 3.76
C ILE A 45 7.42 13.76 4.02
N GLU A 46 6.50 14.37 3.28
CA GLU A 46 5.07 14.11 3.38
C GLU A 46 4.74 12.64 3.06
N LYS A 47 5.36 12.10 2.00
CA LYS A 47 5.22 10.68 1.63
C LYS A 47 5.58 9.74 2.77
N GLU A 48 6.66 10.01 3.48
CA GLU A 48 7.13 9.14 4.56
C GLU A 48 6.39 9.38 5.87
N ARG A 49 6.21 10.64 6.27
CA ARG A 49 5.68 10.98 7.60
C ARG A 49 4.15 11.08 7.66
N VAL A 50 3.50 11.26 6.51
CA VAL A 50 2.05 11.35 6.42
C VAL A 50 1.50 10.11 5.72
N PHE A 51 1.77 9.95 4.42
CA PHE A 51 1.12 8.90 3.62
C PHE A 51 1.50 7.47 4.01
N GLN A 52 2.68 7.25 4.60
CA GLN A 52 3.09 5.92 5.05
C GLN A 52 2.87 5.69 6.54
N ASP A 53 2.98 6.73 7.38
CA ASP A 53 2.91 6.62 8.83
C ASP A 53 1.51 6.85 9.40
N LYS A 54 0.63 7.53 8.67
CA LYS A 54 -0.74 7.84 9.12
C LYS A 54 -1.76 7.04 8.32
N TRP A 55 -3.03 7.13 8.73
CA TRP A 55 -4.14 6.61 7.95
C TRP A 55 -4.34 7.45 6.69
N THR A 56 -4.24 6.81 5.52
CA THR A 56 -4.34 7.46 4.21
C THR A 56 -5.43 6.79 3.39
N THR A 57 -6.27 7.58 2.73
CA THR A 57 -7.31 7.06 1.85
C THR A 57 -6.74 6.64 0.51
N ILE A 58 -7.23 5.49 -0.02
CA ILE A 58 -6.80 4.96 -1.33
C ILE A 58 -7.95 4.67 -2.29
N GLY A 59 -9.18 4.91 -1.89
CA GLY A 59 -10.34 4.66 -2.73
C GLY A 59 -11.60 4.38 -1.95
N ILE A 60 -12.57 3.80 -2.63
CA ILE A 60 -13.87 3.44 -2.07
C ILE A 60 -14.18 1.96 -2.31
N GLY A 61 -14.89 1.34 -1.38
CA GLY A 61 -15.21 -0.08 -1.43
C GLY A 61 -16.06 -0.49 -2.63
N SER A 62 -16.91 0.42 -3.11
CA SER A 62 -17.71 0.23 -4.32
C SER A 62 -16.89 0.13 -5.61
N SER A 63 -15.59 0.45 -5.58
CA SER A 63 -14.68 0.19 -6.72
C SER A 63 -14.35 -1.30 -6.91
N VAL A 64 -14.61 -2.13 -5.91
CA VAL A 64 -14.46 -3.59 -5.94
C VAL A 64 -15.73 -4.23 -5.37
N PRO A 65 -16.88 -4.13 -6.08
CA PRO A 65 -18.21 -4.44 -5.52
C PRO A 65 -18.42 -5.91 -5.21
N ASN A 66 -17.80 -6.83 -5.93
CA ASN A 66 -18.07 -8.26 -5.83
C ASN A 66 -16.87 -9.04 -5.28
N PRO A 67 -17.07 -10.18 -4.60
CA PRO A 67 -16.00 -11.09 -4.24
C PRO A 67 -15.16 -11.49 -5.46
N GLY A 68 -13.83 -11.36 -5.32
CA GLY A 68 -12.86 -11.57 -6.39
C GLY A 68 -12.50 -10.31 -7.18
N ASP A 69 -13.24 -9.22 -7.06
CA ASP A 69 -12.84 -7.97 -7.71
C ASP A 69 -11.53 -7.46 -7.11
N ALA A 70 -10.60 -7.11 -8.00
CA ALA A 70 -9.28 -6.66 -7.65
C ALA A 70 -8.86 -5.45 -8.48
N LEU A 71 -8.35 -4.43 -7.81
CA LEU A 71 -7.96 -3.14 -8.37
C LEU A 71 -6.50 -2.83 -8.01
N PRO A 72 -5.59 -2.66 -8.99
CA PRO A 72 -4.26 -2.15 -8.71
C PRO A 72 -4.31 -0.67 -8.35
N TYR A 73 -3.55 -0.28 -7.36
CA TYR A 73 -3.41 1.10 -6.91
C TYR A 73 -1.93 1.47 -6.75
N ASN A 74 -1.58 2.71 -6.96
CA ASN A 74 -0.22 3.20 -6.74
C ASN A 74 -0.25 4.39 -5.77
N LEU A 75 0.19 4.15 -4.55
CA LEU A 75 0.34 5.22 -3.56
C LEU A 75 1.76 5.79 -3.62
N LEU A 76 1.94 6.88 -4.37
CA LEU A 76 3.23 7.60 -4.48
C LEU A 76 4.43 6.66 -4.78
N GLY A 77 4.24 5.71 -5.70
CA GLY A 77 5.24 4.73 -6.10
C GLY A 77 5.20 3.41 -5.32
N ILE A 78 4.33 3.26 -4.33
CA ILE A 78 4.08 2.01 -3.62
C ILE A 78 2.98 1.24 -4.36
N PRO A 79 3.29 0.10 -5.01
CA PRO A 79 2.29 -0.66 -5.72
C PRO A 79 1.43 -1.48 -4.75
N LEU A 80 0.12 -1.32 -4.83
CA LEU A 80 -0.88 -1.98 -3.98
C LEU A 80 -1.92 -2.72 -4.82
N ILE A 81 -2.64 -3.65 -4.20
CA ILE A 81 -3.87 -4.27 -4.72
C ILE A 81 -4.96 -4.06 -3.67
N ILE A 82 -6.08 -3.50 -4.08
CA ILE A 82 -7.33 -3.51 -3.34
C ILE A 82 -8.12 -4.70 -3.85
N LEU A 83 -8.54 -5.61 -2.96
CA LEU A 83 -9.20 -6.86 -3.33
C LEU A 83 -10.37 -7.12 -2.39
N ARG A 84 -11.51 -7.58 -2.93
CA ARG A 84 -12.61 -8.10 -2.12
C ARG A 84 -12.51 -9.62 -2.04
N ASP A 85 -12.35 -10.15 -0.83
CA ASP A 85 -12.26 -11.59 -0.61
C ASP A 85 -13.62 -12.32 -0.70
N LYS A 86 -13.62 -13.64 -0.50
CA LYS A 86 -14.83 -14.47 -0.57
C LYS A 86 -15.89 -14.14 0.48
N GLU A 87 -15.46 -13.59 1.61
CA GLU A 87 -16.32 -13.17 2.70
C GLU A 87 -16.81 -11.72 2.54
N SER A 88 -16.59 -11.13 1.34
CA SER A 88 -16.92 -9.74 1.03
C SER A 88 -16.11 -8.70 1.81
N LYS A 89 -15.02 -9.10 2.49
CA LYS A 89 -14.11 -8.21 3.16
C LYS A 89 -13.13 -7.58 2.16
N ILE A 90 -12.91 -6.28 2.28
CA ILE A 90 -11.86 -5.59 1.51
C ILE A 90 -10.52 -5.81 2.18
N ARG A 91 -9.55 -6.29 1.42
CA ARG A 91 -8.16 -6.45 1.82
C ARG A 91 -7.26 -5.62 0.93
N VAL A 92 -6.16 -5.18 1.48
CA VAL A 92 -5.14 -4.46 0.73
C VAL A 92 -3.80 -5.17 0.87
N PHE A 93 -3.15 -5.45 -0.24
CA PHE A 93 -1.84 -6.11 -0.28
C PHE A 93 -0.84 -5.25 -1.04
N HIS A 94 0.45 -5.44 -0.76
CA HIS A 94 1.47 -5.01 -1.71
C HIS A 94 1.33 -5.77 -3.02
N ASN A 95 1.31 -5.07 -4.15
CA ASN A 95 1.20 -5.64 -5.50
C ASN A 95 2.54 -6.21 -5.97
N VAL A 96 3.09 -7.12 -5.18
CA VAL A 96 4.44 -7.67 -5.35
C VAL A 96 4.43 -9.16 -5.03
N CYS A 97 4.87 -9.97 -5.97
CA CYS A 97 5.01 -11.41 -5.78
C CYS A 97 6.16 -11.73 -4.82
N SER A 98 5.91 -12.52 -3.79
CA SER A 98 6.92 -12.91 -2.78
C SER A 98 8.04 -13.81 -3.33
N HIS A 99 7.91 -14.31 -4.57
CA HIS A 99 8.97 -15.08 -5.22
C HIS A 99 10.16 -14.21 -5.65
N ARG A 100 9.93 -13.28 -6.57
CA ARG A 100 10.98 -12.42 -7.17
C ARG A 100 10.54 -10.99 -7.40
N GLY A 101 9.62 -10.48 -6.60
CA GLY A 101 9.23 -9.08 -6.64
C GLY A 101 8.45 -8.64 -7.88
N TYR A 102 7.94 -9.59 -8.69
CA TYR A 102 7.19 -9.23 -9.90
C TYR A 102 5.83 -8.64 -9.53
N LYS A 103 5.39 -7.62 -10.26
CA LYS A 103 4.07 -7.02 -10.10
C LYS A 103 2.97 -8.01 -10.49
N LEU A 104 2.00 -8.22 -9.61
CA LEU A 104 0.98 -9.25 -9.78
C LEU A 104 -0.18 -8.80 -10.67
N LEU A 105 -0.59 -7.55 -10.55
CA LEU A 105 -1.78 -7.01 -11.21
C LEU A 105 -1.48 -5.64 -11.83
N ASP A 106 -1.76 -5.49 -13.14
CA ASP A 106 -1.58 -4.24 -13.87
C ASP A 106 -2.89 -3.52 -14.17
N LYS A 107 -4.00 -4.26 -14.22
CA LYS A 107 -5.32 -3.73 -14.57
C LYS A 107 -6.37 -4.30 -13.63
N PRO A 108 -7.50 -3.59 -13.43
CA PRO A 108 -8.65 -4.14 -12.71
C PRO A 108 -9.10 -5.46 -13.34
N CYS A 109 -9.47 -6.42 -12.50
CA CYS A 109 -9.98 -7.71 -12.93
C CYS A 109 -10.90 -8.31 -11.87
N SER A 110 -11.66 -9.34 -12.26
CA SER A 110 -12.41 -10.20 -11.34
C SER A 110 -11.74 -11.57 -11.29
N LEU A 111 -11.21 -11.91 -10.13
CA LEU A 111 -10.54 -13.17 -9.84
C LEU A 111 -11.59 -14.20 -9.43
N LYS A 112 -11.54 -15.40 -10.00
CA LYS A 112 -12.46 -16.48 -9.54
C LYS A 112 -12.10 -16.95 -8.14
N ASN A 113 -10.85 -17.35 -7.92
CA ASN A 113 -10.37 -17.87 -6.63
C ASN A 113 -8.92 -17.55 -6.33
N LEU A 114 -8.11 -17.23 -7.33
CA LEU A 114 -6.66 -17.10 -7.20
C LEU A 114 -6.12 -15.88 -7.94
N LEU A 115 -5.18 -15.21 -7.31
CA LEU A 115 -4.31 -14.23 -7.92
C LEU A 115 -3.02 -14.94 -8.35
N ARG A 116 -2.80 -15.07 -9.65
CA ARG A 116 -1.67 -15.79 -10.23
C ARG A 116 -0.60 -14.84 -10.73
N CYS A 117 0.63 -15.04 -10.29
CA CYS A 117 1.77 -14.28 -10.78
C CYS A 117 2.04 -14.61 -12.26
N PRO A 118 2.09 -13.61 -13.16
CA PRO A 118 2.31 -13.84 -14.57
C PRO A 118 3.74 -14.32 -14.90
N TYR A 119 4.69 -14.16 -13.97
CA TYR A 119 6.08 -14.52 -14.20
C TYR A 119 6.33 -16.04 -14.03
N HIS A 120 6.10 -16.60 -12.83
CA HIS A 120 6.35 -18.03 -12.55
C HIS A 120 5.14 -18.77 -12.00
N SER A 121 3.96 -18.20 -12.17
CA SER A 121 2.67 -18.82 -11.80
C SER A 121 2.49 -19.13 -10.31
N TRP A 122 3.29 -18.52 -9.42
CA TRP A 122 2.97 -18.56 -8.00
C TRP A 122 1.57 -18.00 -7.80
N SER A 123 0.74 -18.73 -7.06
CA SER A 123 -0.67 -18.38 -6.93
C SER A 123 -1.05 -18.18 -5.48
N TYR A 124 -1.81 -17.14 -5.24
CA TYR A 124 -2.31 -16.74 -3.93
C TYR A 124 -3.83 -16.82 -3.93
N ASP A 125 -4.43 -17.23 -2.82
CA ASP A 125 -5.88 -17.11 -2.63
C ASP A 125 -6.30 -15.63 -2.43
N LEU A 126 -7.61 -15.40 -2.27
CA LEU A 126 -8.13 -14.04 -2.08
C LEU A 126 -7.84 -13.47 -0.68
N GLU A 127 -7.31 -14.29 0.23
CA GLU A 127 -6.81 -13.87 1.54
C GLU A 127 -5.30 -13.58 1.53
N GLY A 128 -4.65 -13.72 0.36
CA GLY A 128 -3.22 -13.49 0.18
C GLY A 128 -2.33 -14.67 0.58
N LYS A 129 -2.88 -15.84 0.92
CA LYS A 129 -2.10 -17.03 1.26
C LYS A 129 -1.52 -17.65 0.00
N LEU A 130 -0.25 -18.03 0.03
CA LEU A 130 0.42 -18.73 -1.05
C LEU A 130 -0.07 -20.19 -1.12
N VAL A 131 -0.76 -20.54 -2.19
CA VAL A 131 -1.37 -21.87 -2.35
C VAL A 131 -0.68 -22.76 -3.39
N ALA A 132 -0.02 -22.17 -4.40
CA ALA A 132 0.67 -22.96 -5.41
C ALA A 132 2.04 -22.35 -5.76
N THR A 133 3.04 -23.22 -5.86
CA THR A 133 4.45 -22.88 -6.12
C THR A 133 5.04 -23.79 -7.21
N PRO A 134 4.64 -23.61 -8.49
CA PRO A 134 5.11 -24.46 -9.57
C PRO A 134 6.63 -24.51 -9.63
N HIS A 135 7.17 -25.73 -9.75
CA HIS A 135 8.61 -26.00 -9.92
C HIS A 135 9.52 -25.57 -8.75
N ILE A 136 8.99 -25.36 -7.56
CA ILE A 136 9.79 -24.92 -6.38
C ILE A 136 10.90 -25.90 -6.00
N GLY A 137 10.70 -27.19 -6.20
CA GLY A 137 11.69 -28.25 -5.96
C GLY A 137 12.49 -28.64 -7.19
N GLY A 138 12.27 -28.01 -8.36
CA GLY A 138 12.86 -28.37 -9.65
C GLY A 138 11.79 -28.63 -10.70
N LEU A 139 12.21 -29.06 -11.89
CA LEU A 139 11.28 -29.29 -13.01
C LEU A 139 10.19 -30.32 -12.63
N ASN A 140 8.93 -29.92 -12.73
CA ASN A 140 7.74 -30.69 -12.36
C ASN A 140 7.65 -31.13 -10.88
N ILE A 141 8.47 -30.53 -10.00
CA ILE A 141 8.42 -30.72 -8.55
C ILE A 141 7.81 -29.45 -7.94
N HIS A 142 6.53 -29.53 -7.53
CA HIS A 142 5.73 -28.37 -7.12
C HIS A 142 5.69 -28.15 -5.62
N GLU A 143 6.27 -29.05 -4.84
CA GLU A 143 6.36 -28.99 -3.38
C GLU A 143 7.73 -29.48 -2.90
N THR A 144 8.18 -29.03 -1.75
CA THR A 144 9.41 -29.47 -1.09
C THR A 144 9.28 -29.17 0.42
N ASP A 145 9.74 -30.11 1.24
CA ASP A 145 9.76 -29.96 2.70
C ASP A 145 10.66 -28.81 3.19
N LYS A 146 11.56 -28.34 2.31
CA LYS A 146 12.47 -27.23 2.61
C LYS A 146 11.84 -25.86 2.45
N PHE A 147 10.60 -25.76 1.92
CA PHE A 147 9.93 -24.50 1.64
C PHE A 147 8.61 -24.40 2.40
N GLU A 148 8.54 -23.44 3.29
CA GLU A 148 7.34 -23.13 4.07
C GLU A 148 6.52 -22.03 3.37
N LYS A 149 5.41 -22.42 2.72
CA LYS A 149 4.52 -21.53 1.95
C LYS A 149 4.01 -20.36 2.80
N SER A 150 3.70 -20.59 4.07
CA SER A 150 3.14 -19.58 4.99
C SER A 150 4.04 -18.34 5.16
N LYS A 151 5.35 -18.50 5.04
CA LYS A 151 6.32 -17.39 5.10
C LYS A 151 6.38 -16.55 3.82
N SER A 152 5.70 -16.98 2.77
CA SER A 152 5.70 -16.34 1.45
C SER A 152 4.30 -15.88 1.02
N ASN A 153 3.39 -15.67 1.96
CA ASN A 153 2.10 -15.04 1.72
C ASN A 153 2.29 -13.60 1.19
N LEU A 154 1.27 -13.05 0.56
CA LEU A 154 1.27 -11.63 0.22
C LEU A 154 1.40 -10.79 1.49
N LYS A 155 2.15 -9.71 1.40
CA LYS A 155 2.27 -8.75 2.49
C LYS A 155 1.00 -7.92 2.53
N GLU A 156 0.14 -8.20 3.53
CA GLU A 156 -1.07 -7.43 3.77
C GLU A 156 -0.74 -6.06 4.36
N VAL A 157 -1.47 -5.05 3.94
CA VAL A 157 -1.41 -3.68 4.47
C VAL A 157 -2.59 -3.49 5.40
N ARG A 158 -2.33 -2.98 6.60
CA ARG A 158 -3.37 -2.65 7.56
C ARG A 158 -4.39 -1.72 6.94
N SER A 159 -5.66 -2.15 6.91
CA SER A 159 -6.75 -1.39 6.28
C SER A 159 -7.98 -1.32 7.17
N LYS A 160 -8.75 -0.24 7.01
CA LYS A 160 -10.02 0.01 7.66
C LYS A 160 -10.99 0.61 6.65
N ILE A 161 -12.28 0.30 6.81
CA ILE A 161 -13.35 0.87 6.00
C ILE A 161 -14.25 1.72 6.88
N TRP A 162 -14.47 2.94 6.46
CA TRP A 162 -15.42 3.85 7.10
C TRP A 162 -16.23 4.60 6.03
N MET A 163 -17.54 4.51 6.09
CA MET A 163 -18.45 5.10 5.10
C MET A 163 -18.07 4.77 3.65
N ASP A 164 -17.74 3.51 3.38
CA ASP A 164 -17.23 3.00 2.09
C ASP A 164 -15.85 3.54 1.67
N ILE A 165 -15.21 4.41 2.44
CA ILE A 165 -13.86 4.91 2.17
C ILE A 165 -12.84 3.90 2.71
N ILE A 166 -11.86 3.55 1.87
CA ILE A 166 -10.77 2.62 2.21
C ILE A 166 -9.60 3.42 2.75
N PHE A 167 -9.27 3.22 4.02
CA PHE A 167 -8.10 3.76 4.69
C PHE A 167 -7.04 2.68 4.85
N ILE A 168 -5.78 3.05 4.68
CA ILE A 168 -4.65 2.17 4.93
C ILE A 168 -3.59 2.84 5.82
N ASN A 169 -2.80 2.00 6.51
CA ASN A 169 -1.57 2.40 7.18
C ASN A 169 -0.43 1.50 6.69
N ILE A 170 0.47 2.03 5.88
CA ILE A 170 1.53 1.28 5.19
C ILE A 170 2.55 0.70 6.17
N ASN A 171 2.95 1.51 7.16
CA ASN A 171 4.00 1.11 8.11
C ASN A 171 3.44 0.28 9.27
N ASN A 172 2.15 -0.01 9.29
CA ASN A 172 1.46 -0.77 10.35
C ASN A 172 1.67 -0.18 11.76
N ASN A 173 1.82 1.13 11.84
CA ASN A 173 1.96 1.81 13.13
C ASN A 173 0.69 1.61 13.96
N GLU A 174 0.84 1.47 15.29
CA GLU A 174 -0.27 1.34 16.24
C GLU A 174 -1.00 2.67 16.49
N ILE A 175 -1.41 3.33 15.41
CA ILE A 175 -2.25 4.54 15.49
C ILE A 175 -3.70 4.08 15.45
N GLU A 176 -4.50 4.54 16.42
CA GLU A 176 -5.94 4.31 16.40
C GLU A 176 -6.57 4.93 15.14
N PHE A 177 -7.66 4.29 14.70
CA PHE A 177 -8.41 4.72 13.53
C PHE A 177 -9.65 5.48 13.98
#